data_cee20c4f74164412a7f7ffa1d47a62b6
#
_entry.id   cee20c4f74164412a7f7ffa1d47a62b6
#
_cell.length_a   1.000
_cell.length_b   1.000
_cell.length_c   1.000
_cell.angle_alpha   90.00
_cell.angle_beta   90.00
_cell.angle_gamma   90.00
#
_symmetry.space_group_name_H-M   'P 1'
#
loop_
_entity.id
_entity.type
_entity.pdbx_description
1 polymer ?
#
loop_
_entity_poly.entity_id
_entity_poly.type
_entity_poly.pdbx_seq_one_letter_code
_entity_poly.pdbx_strand_id
1 'polypeptide(L)'
;MFLLGILCSVLSLLQGGDASLVFAGDAMQHDRQIEAARRSDGSFDYSAYFRHVADYVSAADYAVVNLECTLGGKPYKGYPCFSAPEEYAVALKDAGFDLFLHANNHCLDRRDAGLRRTLDQLDMLWVPHIGTYRNAVERAKNYPFVADVKGMRIAFLNYTYGTNGITVQGDVVVDYIDRAKIHTDIQAARRKGADLVVACMHWGVEYQLVQNKEQEQLADWLVDEGVDLVIGGHPHVIQPMQMRRAKDGRQVLVVYSMGNFISGMRKPDTRGGAMVRVKVGWQNGKPVVKSAGYKLVFVQDPDKSVPNYSLVPADREWLVRADQRSFFDAFCSSARKIFNRYNNGVPEDSWNWSPNLLIPFLVDSDAVEK
;
A
#
# COMPACT_ATOMS: atom_id res chain seq x y z
N MET A 1 14.79 34.29 33.76
CA MET A 1 15.28 33.78 32.45
C MET A 1 15.59 32.27 32.41
N PHE A 2 15.84 31.62 33.55
CA PHE A 2 16.15 30.17 33.61
C PHE A 2 14.94 29.23 33.51
N LEU A 3 13.74 29.63 33.88
CA LEU A 3 12.55 28.76 33.83
C LEU A 3 11.96 28.57 32.39
N LEU A 4 12.12 29.56 31.52
CA LEU A 4 11.63 29.43 30.12
C LEU A 4 12.47 28.46 29.28
N GLY A 5 13.78 28.37 29.57
CA GLY A 5 14.69 27.46 28.87
C GLY A 5 14.46 25.98 29.22
N ILE A 6 14.04 25.68 30.44
CA ILE A 6 13.74 24.32 30.89
C ILE A 6 12.39 23.84 30.32
N LEU A 7 11.38 24.72 30.19
CA LEU A 7 10.11 24.36 29.59
C LEU A 7 10.25 24.02 28.07
N CYS A 8 11.08 24.78 27.34
CA CYS A 8 11.34 24.48 25.92
C CYS A 8 12.13 23.18 25.73
N SER A 9 13.06 22.85 26.61
CA SER A 9 13.83 21.59 26.53
C SER A 9 13.01 20.37 26.94
N VAL A 10 12.04 20.50 27.85
CA VAL A 10 11.14 19.41 28.24
C VAL A 10 10.07 19.18 27.16
N LEU A 11 9.59 20.22 26.47
CA LEU A 11 8.68 20.05 25.33
C LEU A 11 9.37 19.36 24.13
N SER A 12 10.67 19.59 23.91
CA SER A 12 11.41 18.93 22.84
C SER A 12 11.66 17.44 23.10
N LEU A 13 11.68 17.01 24.37
CA LEU A 13 11.80 15.62 24.78
C LEU A 13 10.48 14.82 24.68
N LEU A 14 9.34 15.49 24.52
CA LEU A 14 8.02 14.88 24.36
C LEU A 14 7.56 14.82 22.89
N GLN A 15 8.30 15.43 21.97
CA GLN A 15 8.00 15.32 20.54
C GLN A 15 8.60 14.02 20.01
N GLY A 16 7.76 13.16 19.42
CA GLY A 16 8.19 11.94 18.73
C GLY A 16 9.28 12.24 17.70
N GLY A 17 10.09 11.23 17.39
CA GLY A 17 11.12 11.32 16.35
C GLY A 17 10.50 11.39 14.94
N ASP A 18 11.36 11.57 13.93
CA ASP A 18 10.96 11.38 12.55
C ASP A 18 10.50 9.93 12.33
N ALA A 19 9.44 9.75 11.56
CA ALA A 19 8.94 8.46 11.16
C ALA A 19 8.96 8.30 9.64
N SER A 20 9.15 7.06 9.19
CA SER A 20 9.11 6.67 7.80
C SER A 20 7.90 5.78 7.54
N LEU A 21 7.10 6.16 6.54
CA LEU A 21 5.97 5.37 6.05
C LEU A 21 6.33 4.79 4.69
N VAL A 22 5.90 3.56 4.40
CA VAL A 22 5.98 2.97 3.07
C VAL A 22 4.59 2.58 2.61
N PHE A 23 4.26 2.94 1.38
CA PHE A 23 3.02 2.54 0.71
C PHE A 23 3.34 1.72 -0.51
N ALA A 24 2.64 0.60 -0.69
CA ALA A 24 2.68 -0.23 -1.87
C ALA A 24 1.31 -0.28 -2.55
N GLY A 25 1.32 -0.41 -3.88
CA GLY A 25 0.11 -0.39 -4.72
C GLY A 25 -0.72 -1.67 -4.65
N ASP A 26 -1.32 -2.02 -5.78
CA ASP A 26 -2.33 -3.05 -5.87
C ASP A 26 -1.70 -4.46 -5.79
N ALA A 27 -1.99 -5.18 -4.71
CA ALA A 27 -1.54 -6.54 -4.46
C ALA A 27 -2.64 -7.53 -4.85
N MET A 28 -2.52 -8.11 -6.06
CA MET A 28 -3.52 -8.97 -6.70
C MET A 28 -3.09 -10.42 -6.80
N GLN A 29 -4.05 -11.34 -7.01
CA GLN A 29 -3.79 -12.77 -7.23
C GLN A 29 -4.56 -13.32 -8.44
N HIS A 30 -3.90 -13.34 -9.61
CA HIS A 30 -4.44 -13.95 -10.82
C HIS A 30 -4.26 -15.48 -10.83
N ASP A 31 -5.02 -16.20 -11.68
CA ASP A 31 -4.97 -17.67 -11.74
C ASP A 31 -3.54 -18.22 -11.92
N ARG A 32 -2.72 -17.55 -12.76
CA ARG A 32 -1.32 -17.96 -12.98
C ARG A 32 -0.43 -17.80 -11.74
N GLN A 33 -0.72 -16.79 -10.92
CA GLN A 33 0.00 -16.58 -9.67
C GLN A 33 -0.37 -17.65 -8.64
N ILE A 34 -1.67 -17.98 -8.56
CA ILE A 34 -2.18 -19.05 -7.68
C ILE A 34 -1.57 -20.39 -8.10
N GLU A 35 -1.53 -20.68 -9.42
CA GLU A 35 -0.97 -21.94 -9.92
C GLU A 35 0.55 -22.01 -9.69
N ALA A 36 1.28 -20.92 -9.91
CA ALA A 36 2.72 -20.86 -9.67
C ALA A 36 3.10 -21.03 -8.19
N ALA A 37 2.23 -20.63 -7.28
CA ALA A 37 2.43 -20.77 -5.83
C ALA A 37 2.02 -22.17 -5.30
N ARG A 38 1.29 -22.96 -6.10
CA ARG A 38 0.79 -24.29 -5.67
C ARG A 38 1.91 -25.29 -5.55
N ARG A 39 1.99 -25.96 -4.40
CA ARG A 39 2.89 -27.10 -4.14
C ARG A 39 2.23 -28.43 -4.49
N SER A 40 3.03 -29.49 -4.60
CA SER A 40 2.57 -30.85 -4.91
C SER A 40 1.62 -31.44 -3.86
N ASP A 41 1.71 -31.00 -2.61
CA ASP A 41 0.84 -31.40 -1.50
C ASP A 41 -0.48 -30.62 -1.45
N GLY A 42 -0.68 -29.66 -2.37
CA GLY A 42 -1.87 -28.81 -2.48
C GLY A 42 -1.84 -27.54 -1.61
N SER A 43 -0.78 -27.31 -0.84
CA SER A 43 -0.52 -26.05 -0.14
C SER A 43 -0.01 -24.97 -1.11
N PHE A 44 0.14 -23.73 -0.63
CA PHE A 44 0.64 -22.62 -1.43
C PHE A 44 1.84 -21.96 -0.78
N ASP A 45 2.82 -21.57 -1.60
CA ASP A 45 4.05 -20.93 -1.16
C ASP A 45 4.26 -19.60 -1.89
N TYR A 46 4.20 -18.51 -1.15
CA TYR A 46 4.43 -17.16 -1.64
C TYR A 46 5.75 -16.56 -1.15
N SER A 47 6.62 -17.33 -0.51
CA SER A 47 7.87 -16.84 0.11
C SER A 47 8.83 -16.15 -0.89
N ALA A 48 8.81 -16.57 -2.16
CA ALA A 48 9.62 -15.97 -3.21
C ALA A 48 9.13 -14.58 -3.65
N TYR A 49 7.83 -14.27 -3.48
CA TYR A 49 7.20 -13.08 -4.05
C TYR A 49 7.87 -11.79 -3.59
N PHE A 50 8.10 -11.65 -2.30
CA PHE A 50 8.51 -10.39 -1.68
C PHE A 50 9.97 -10.39 -1.20
N ARG A 51 10.71 -11.48 -1.45
CA ARG A 51 12.09 -11.68 -0.97
C ARG A 51 13.01 -10.48 -1.25
N HIS A 52 12.89 -9.86 -2.41
CA HIS A 52 13.79 -8.78 -2.83
C HIS A 52 13.27 -7.37 -2.47
N VAL A 53 12.10 -7.27 -1.85
CA VAL A 53 11.51 -6.00 -1.40
C VAL A 53 11.25 -5.96 0.10
N ALA A 54 11.27 -7.10 0.79
CA ALA A 54 10.96 -7.20 2.21
C ALA A 54 11.85 -6.31 3.09
N ASP A 55 13.13 -6.18 2.73
CA ASP A 55 14.08 -5.29 3.44
C ASP A 55 13.73 -3.80 3.27
N TYR A 56 13.16 -3.39 2.13
CA TYR A 56 12.67 -2.03 1.96
C TYR A 56 11.38 -1.78 2.74
N VAL A 57 10.48 -2.76 2.79
CA VAL A 57 9.21 -2.66 3.50
C VAL A 57 9.47 -2.64 5.01
N SER A 58 10.22 -3.63 5.53
CA SER A 58 10.50 -3.78 6.96
C SER A 58 11.43 -2.71 7.55
N ALA A 59 12.15 -1.97 6.70
CA ALA A 59 12.95 -0.81 7.14
C ALA A 59 12.09 0.44 7.42
N ALA A 60 10.83 0.45 7.03
CA ALA A 60 9.89 1.52 7.38
C ALA A 60 9.40 1.36 8.83
N ASP A 61 9.01 2.47 9.44
CA ASP A 61 8.39 2.45 10.75
C ASP A 61 6.91 2.04 10.68
N TYR A 62 6.30 2.15 9.49
CA TYR A 62 4.95 1.68 9.21
C TYR A 62 4.73 1.47 7.71
N ALA A 63 4.26 0.29 7.32
CA ALA A 63 4.09 -0.09 5.92
C ALA A 63 2.64 -0.46 5.60
N VAL A 64 2.15 0.02 4.45
CA VAL A 64 0.74 -0.08 4.02
C VAL A 64 0.66 -0.67 2.61
N VAL A 65 -0.28 -1.60 2.38
CA VAL A 65 -0.52 -2.22 1.07
C VAL A 65 -2.01 -2.32 0.75
N ASN A 66 -2.37 -2.18 -0.53
CA ASN A 66 -3.75 -2.45 -0.99
C ASN A 66 -3.90 -3.95 -1.30
N LEU A 67 -4.66 -4.68 -0.46
CA LEU A 67 -5.04 -6.07 -0.72
C LEU A 67 -6.21 -6.09 -1.71
N GLU A 68 -5.91 -6.17 -3.01
CA GLU A 68 -6.91 -6.11 -4.08
C GLU A 68 -7.35 -7.49 -4.54
N CYS A 69 -7.80 -8.28 -3.58
CA CYS A 69 -8.47 -9.56 -3.77
C CYS A 69 -9.18 -9.95 -2.49
N THR A 70 -10.14 -10.88 -2.57
CA THR A 70 -10.70 -11.49 -1.38
C THR A 70 -9.90 -12.73 -0.95
N LEU A 71 -9.95 -13.07 0.34
CA LEU A 71 -9.59 -14.38 0.90
C LEU A 71 -10.88 -15.20 1.07
N GLY A 72 -11.67 -15.30 0.00
CA GLY A 72 -13.03 -15.81 -0.01
C GLY A 72 -13.14 -17.33 0.13
N GLY A 73 -11.99 -18.05 0.20
CA GLY A 73 -11.92 -19.50 0.29
C GLY A 73 -12.02 -20.21 -1.06
N LYS A 74 -12.02 -21.54 -1.01
CA LYS A 74 -12.08 -22.40 -2.20
C LYS A 74 -13.44 -22.31 -2.90
N PRO A 75 -13.50 -22.45 -4.24
CA PRO A 75 -12.34 -22.61 -5.13
C PRO A 75 -11.56 -21.29 -5.25
N TYR A 76 -10.23 -21.36 -5.11
CA TYR A 76 -9.37 -20.21 -5.36
C TYR A 76 -9.40 -19.85 -6.82
N LYS A 77 -9.39 -18.53 -7.12
CA LYS A 77 -9.58 -18.02 -8.48
C LYS A 77 -9.02 -16.62 -8.63
N GLY A 78 -8.50 -16.32 -9.83
CA GLY A 78 -8.13 -14.99 -10.26
C GLY A 78 -9.31 -14.21 -10.87
N TYR A 79 -8.99 -13.34 -11.82
CA TYR A 79 -9.95 -12.50 -12.52
C TYR A 79 -11.07 -13.32 -13.18
N PRO A 80 -12.35 -12.84 -13.21
CA PRO A 80 -12.80 -11.52 -12.70
C PRO A 80 -13.25 -11.52 -11.24
N CYS A 81 -13.30 -12.65 -10.54
CA CYS A 81 -13.83 -12.78 -9.19
C CYS A 81 -12.78 -13.42 -8.28
N PHE A 82 -11.85 -12.59 -7.80
CA PHE A 82 -10.71 -13.03 -7.04
C PHE A 82 -11.06 -13.74 -5.74
N SER A 83 -10.38 -14.85 -5.47
CA SER A 83 -10.33 -15.54 -4.19
C SER A 83 -8.94 -16.12 -4.02
N ALA A 84 -8.07 -15.44 -3.31
CA ALA A 84 -6.69 -15.85 -3.07
C ALA A 84 -6.60 -16.90 -1.95
N PRO A 85 -5.59 -17.80 -2.00
CA PRO A 85 -5.18 -18.58 -0.84
C PRO A 85 -4.74 -17.68 0.32
N GLU A 86 -5.03 -18.11 1.54
CA GLU A 86 -4.76 -17.34 2.75
C GLU A 86 -3.25 -17.09 2.96
N GLU A 87 -2.41 -18.01 2.51
CA GLU A 87 -0.94 -17.92 2.55
C GLU A 87 -0.41 -16.69 1.81
N TYR A 88 -1.20 -16.11 0.89
CA TYR A 88 -0.85 -14.86 0.24
C TYR A 88 -0.83 -13.67 1.21
N ALA A 89 -1.85 -13.57 2.07
CA ALA A 89 -1.89 -12.53 3.09
C ALA A 89 -0.81 -12.74 4.16
N VAL A 90 -0.50 -14.00 4.50
CA VAL A 90 0.65 -14.35 5.37
C VAL A 90 1.95 -13.80 4.77
N ALA A 91 2.20 -14.05 3.49
CA ALA A 91 3.42 -13.58 2.83
C ALA A 91 3.54 -12.06 2.76
N LEU A 92 2.41 -11.33 2.59
CA LEU A 92 2.40 -9.87 2.66
C LEU A 92 2.75 -9.38 4.08
N LYS A 93 2.17 -10.00 5.12
CA LYS A 93 2.51 -9.70 6.51
C LYS A 93 3.99 -9.97 6.79
N ASP A 94 4.50 -11.12 6.38
CA ASP A 94 5.90 -11.54 6.59
C ASP A 94 6.89 -10.65 5.83
N ALA A 95 6.44 -10.00 4.73
CA ALA A 95 7.20 -8.97 4.03
C ALA A 95 7.32 -7.66 4.83
N GLY A 96 6.55 -7.49 5.92
CA GLY A 96 6.63 -6.36 6.82
C GLY A 96 5.50 -5.33 6.69
N PHE A 97 4.39 -5.66 6.03
CA PHE A 97 3.24 -4.76 5.95
C PHE A 97 2.42 -4.79 7.25
N ASP A 98 2.16 -3.58 7.80
CA ASP A 98 1.48 -3.36 9.08
C ASP A 98 -0.02 -3.07 8.92
N LEU A 99 -0.46 -2.57 7.75
CA LEU A 99 -1.85 -2.21 7.48
C LEU A 99 -2.26 -2.64 6.08
N PHE A 100 -3.39 -3.33 5.98
CA PHE A 100 -3.99 -3.73 4.71
C PHE A 100 -5.20 -2.85 4.39
N LEU A 101 -5.19 -2.25 3.19
CA LEU A 101 -6.32 -1.51 2.64
C LEU A 101 -7.21 -2.50 1.90
N HIS A 102 -8.51 -2.48 2.16
CA HIS A 102 -9.43 -3.42 1.54
C HIS A 102 -10.66 -2.76 0.89
N ALA A 103 -10.80 -1.40 0.94
CA ALA A 103 -11.77 -0.71 0.10
C ALA A 103 -11.21 -0.57 -1.32
N ASN A 104 -11.52 -1.53 -2.16
CA ASN A 104 -11.18 -1.56 -3.58
C ASN A 104 -12.33 -2.21 -4.38
N ASN A 105 -12.25 -2.19 -5.72
CA ASN A 105 -13.32 -2.70 -6.57
C ASN A 105 -13.48 -4.23 -6.52
N HIS A 106 -12.49 -4.97 -5.96
CA HIS A 106 -12.51 -6.43 -5.82
C HIS A 106 -12.87 -6.93 -4.42
N CYS A 107 -13.14 -6.04 -3.46
CA CYS A 107 -13.45 -6.44 -2.08
C CYS A 107 -14.75 -7.25 -1.92
N LEU A 108 -15.67 -7.16 -2.90
CA LEU A 108 -16.93 -7.92 -2.94
C LEU A 108 -16.97 -9.05 -3.99
N ASP A 109 -15.85 -9.44 -4.59
CA ASP A 109 -15.80 -10.48 -5.62
C ASP A 109 -16.42 -11.82 -5.20
N ARG A 110 -16.36 -12.14 -3.93
CA ARG A 110 -16.97 -13.32 -3.32
C ARG A 110 -18.17 -12.95 -2.45
N ARG A 111 -18.85 -11.81 -2.77
CA ARG A 111 -20.02 -11.28 -2.09
C ARG A 111 -19.76 -11.02 -0.59
N ASP A 112 -20.80 -10.74 0.17
CA ASP A 112 -20.73 -10.46 1.61
C ASP A 112 -20.06 -11.59 2.40
N ALA A 113 -20.32 -12.84 2.03
CA ALA A 113 -19.71 -14.00 2.69
C ALA A 113 -18.19 -14.04 2.50
N GLY A 114 -17.71 -13.74 1.26
CA GLY A 114 -16.29 -13.67 0.97
C GLY A 114 -15.61 -12.49 1.64
N LEU A 115 -16.28 -11.33 1.71
CA LEU A 115 -15.78 -10.17 2.45
C LEU A 115 -15.63 -10.50 3.95
N ARG A 116 -16.68 -11.06 4.59
CA ARG A 116 -16.60 -11.49 6.01
C ARG A 116 -15.46 -12.46 6.26
N ARG A 117 -15.34 -13.49 5.37
CA ARG A 117 -14.26 -14.45 5.49
C ARG A 117 -12.88 -13.79 5.33
N THR A 118 -12.73 -12.83 4.42
CA THR A 118 -11.48 -12.07 4.28
C THR A 118 -11.11 -11.36 5.59
N LEU A 119 -12.06 -10.66 6.19
CA LEU A 119 -11.86 -9.99 7.48
C LEU A 119 -11.49 -10.98 8.59
N ASP A 120 -12.15 -12.16 8.64
CA ASP A 120 -11.82 -13.21 9.61
C ASP A 120 -10.39 -13.73 9.44
N GLN A 121 -9.93 -13.89 8.20
CA GLN A 121 -8.55 -14.32 7.93
C GLN A 121 -7.53 -13.25 8.35
N LEU A 122 -7.81 -11.96 8.08
CA LEU A 122 -6.93 -10.86 8.48
C LEU A 122 -6.88 -10.72 10.01
N ASP A 123 -8.01 -10.89 10.69
CA ASP A 123 -8.07 -10.91 12.17
C ASP A 123 -7.24 -12.06 12.75
N MET A 124 -7.34 -13.28 12.19
CA MET A 124 -6.51 -14.42 12.61
C MET A 124 -5.01 -14.17 12.43
N LEU A 125 -4.64 -13.38 11.44
CA LEU A 125 -3.25 -12.95 11.21
C LEU A 125 -2.83 -11.79 12.11
N TRP A 126 -3.74 -11.21 12.89
CA TRP A 126 -3.48 -9.99 13.67
C TRP A 126 -2.96 -8.83 12.82
N VAL A 127 -3.48 -8.70 11.60
CA VAL A 127 -3.13 -7.61 10.69
C VAL A 127 -4.22 -6.55 10.73
N PRO A 128 -3.92 -5.32 11.12
CA PRO A 128 -4.84 -4.20 10.98
C PRO A 128 -5.32 -4.05 9.53
N HIS A 129 -6.62 -3.83 9.35
CA HIS A 129 -7.21 -3.65 8.02
C HIS A 129 -8.34 -2.63 8.07
N ILE A 130 -8.54 -1.90 6.99
CA ILE A 130 -9.53 -0.82 6.91
C ILE A 130 -10.21 -0.77 5.53
N GLY A 131 -11.33 -0.06 5.49
CA GLY A 131 -12.11 0.21 4.28
C GLY A 131 -13.30 -0.72 4.09
N THR A 132 -13.31 -1.88 4.77
CA THR A 132 -14.46 -2.80 4.80
C THR A 132 -14.69 -3.34 6.19
N TYR A 133 -15.94 -3.64 6.54
CA TYR A 133 -16.34 -4.06 7.89
C TYR A 133 -17.50 -5.03 7.83
N ARG A 134 -17.63 -5.88 8.86
CA ARG A 134 -18.72 -6.86 8.95
C ARG A 134 -20.10 -6.20 9.14
N ASN A 135 -20.11 -4.99 9.73
CA ASN A 135 -21.33 -4.17 9.92
C ASN A 135 -20.96 -2.72 10.31
N ALA A 136 -21.97 -1.87 10.39
CA ALA A 136 -21.80 -0.46 10.76
C ALA A 136 -21.28 -0.23 12.19
N VAL A 137 -21.58 -1.15 13.12
CA VAL A 137 -21.11 -1.08 14.52
C VAL A 137 -19.60 -1.31 14.56
N GLU A 138 -19.10 -2.33 13.85
CA GLU A 138 -17.67 -2.59 13.74
C GLU A 138 -16.94 -1.41 13.11
N ARG A 139 -17.48 -0.85 12.02
CA ARG A 139 -16.92 0.36 11.42
C ARG A 139 -16.83 1.51 12.41
N ALA A 140 -17.93 1.82 13.10
CA ALA A 140 -17.99 2.92 14.06
C ALA A 140 -16.98 2.77 15.21
N LYS A 141 -16.70 1.52 15.62
CA LYS A 141 -15.72 1.21 16.68
C LYS A 141 -14.28 1.37 16.20
N ASN A 142 -13.97 0.88 15.00
CA ASN A 142 -12.59 0.71 14.52
C ASN A 142 -12.12 1.86 13.62
N TYR A 143 -13.03 2.69 13.11
CA TYR A 143 -12.72 3.72 12.12
C TYR A 143 -13.01 5.14 12.64
N PRO A 144 -12.23 6.19 12.28
CA PRO A 144 -10.95 6.11 11.57
C PRO A 144 -9.90 5.33 12.37
N PHE A 145 -9.06 4.56 11.65
CA PHE A 145 -7.95 3.84 12.26
C PHE A 145 -6.79 4.81 12.53
N VAL A 146 -6.26 4.81 13.76
CA VAL A 146 -5.15 5.67 14.16
C VAL A 146 -4.02 4.79 14.69
N ALA A 147 -2.88 4.82 14.01
CA ALA A 147 -1.65 4.18 14.46
C ALA A 147 -0.77 5.19 15.21
N ASP A 148 -0.06 4.72 16.24
CA ASP A 148 1.05 5.44 16.85
C ASP A 148 2.35 4.98 16.16
N VAL A 149 2.99 5.90 15.45
CA VAL A 149 4.24 5.63 14.75
C VAL A 149 5.32 6.55 15.32
N LYS A 150 6.15 6.01 16.20
CA LYS A 150 7.20 6.76 16.93
C LYS A 150 6.66 7.98 17.68
N GLY A 151 5.49 7.85 18.29
CA GLY A 151 4.87 8.93 19.06
C GLY A 151 4.13 9.95 18.19
N MET A 152 3.98 9.71 16.89
CA MET A 152 3.11 10.47 15.98
C MET A 152 1.84 9.68 15.71
N ARG A 153 0.69 10.27 15.98
CA ARG A 153 -0.63 9.66 15.77
C ARG A 153 -1.08 9.89 14.34
N ILE A 154 -1.07 8.87 13.52
CA ILE A 154 -1.39 8.94 12.10
C ILE A 154 -2.72 8.23 11.85
N ALA A 155 -3.71 8.98 11.35
CA ALA A 155 -5.00 8.41 10.93
C ALA A 155 -4.91 7.92 9.49
N PHE A 156 -5.40 6.71 9.24
CA PHE A 156 -5.53 6.13 7.91
C PHE A 156 -7.01 6.00 7.55
N LEU A 157 -7.36 6.51 6.38
CA LEU A 157 -8.67 6.44 5.75
C LEU A 157 -8.54 5.70 4.43
N ASN A 158 -9.54 4.85 4.06
CA ASN A 158 -9.50 4.10 2.82
C ASN A 158 -10.88 4.08 2.16
N TYR A 159 -10.95 4.43 0.87
CA TYR A 159 -12.20 4.52 0.12
C TYR A 159 -12.03 3.99 -1.31
N THR A 160 -13.13 3.43 -1.86
CA THR A 160 -13.19 2.97 -3.27
C THR A 160 -14.27 3.67 -4.06
N TYR A 161 -14.05 3.82 -5.38
CA TYR A 161 -15.05 4.35 -6.30
C TYR A 161 -16.23 3.40 -6.52
N GLY A 162 -16.03 2.10 -6.29
CA GLY A 162 -17.04 1.09 -6.59
C GLY A 162 -16.57 -0.33 -6.30
N THR A 163 -17.41 -1.30 -6.64
CA THR A 163 -17.23 -2.73 -6.41
C THR A 163 -17.62 -3.56 -7.65
N ASN A 164 -17.20 -3.11 -8.84
CA ASN A 164 -17.45 -3.80 -10.12
C ASN A 164 -18.94 -4.15 -10.33
N GLY A 165 -19.85 -3.27 -9.90
CA GLY A 165 -21.30 -3.49 -9.99
C GLY A 165 -21.87 -4.52 -9.01
N ILE A 166 -21.04 -5.07 -8.13
CA ILE A 166 -21.49 -5.98 -7.08
C ILE A 166 -21.99 -5.15 -5.89
N THR A 167 -23.25 -5.32 -5.53
CA THR A 167 -23.87 -4.61 -4.41
C THR A 167 -23.81 -5.45 -3.13
N VAL A 168 -23.68 -4.77 -2.00
CA VAL A 168 -23.87 -5.36 -0.67
C VAL A 168 -25.29 -5.91 -0.55
N GLN A 169 -25.44 -7.13 -0.06
CA GLN A 169 -26.75 -7.79 0.11
C GLN A 169 -27.19 -7.84 1.58
N GLY A 170 -26.26 -7.77 2.51
CA GLY A 170 -26.51 -7.83 3.96
C GLY A 170 -26.10 -6.54 4.67
N ASP A 171 -25.43 -6.69 5.79
CA ASP A 171 -25.04 -5.60 6.69
C ASP A 171 -23.54 -5.24 6.63
N VAL A 172 -22.75 -5.91 5.76
CA VAL A 172 -21.35 -5.54 5.55
C VAL A 172 -21.24 -4.10 5.05
N VAL A 173 -20.15 -3.44 5.38
CA VAL A 173 -19.88 -2.05 4.98
C VAL A 173 -18.65 -2.00 4.11
N VAL A 174 -18.77 -1.30 2.98
CA VAL A 174 -17.66 -0.87 2.13
C VAL A 174 -17.59 0.65 2.19
N ASP A 175 -16.41 1.19 2.40
CA ASP A 175 -16.19 2.62 2.40
C ASP A 175 -16.04 3.13 0.95
N TYR A 176 -17.17 3.57 0.39
CA TYR A 176 -17.21 4.23 -0.91
C TYR A 176 -16.79 5.69 -0.81
N ILE A 177 -16.27 6.24 -1.92
CA ILE A 177 -15.95 7.65 -2.05
C ILE A 177 -17.25 8.47 -1.97
N ASP A 178 -17.44 9.13 -0.84
CA ASP A 178 -18.52 10.06 -0.54
C ASP A 178 -17.95 11.26 0.24
N ARG A 179 -18.05 12.47 -0.31
CA ARG A 179 -17.41 13.65 0.30
C ARG A 179 -17.96 13.96 1.69
N ALA A 180 -19.25 13.80 1.92
CA ALA A 180 -19.86 14.09 3.22
C ALA A 180 -19.36 13.10 4.29
N LYS A 181 -19.27 11.81 3.92
CA LYS A 181 -18.73 10.77 4.78
C LYS A 181 -17.24 10.99 5.05
N ILE A 182 -16.45 11.25 4.02
CA ILE A 182 -15.01 11.53 4.14
C ILE A 182 -14.77 12.74 5.04
N HIS A 183 -15.52 13.84 4.86
CA HIS A 183 -15.44 14.99 5.76
C HIS A 183 -15.68 14.60 7.23
N THR A 184 -16.74 13.84 7.49
CA THR A 184 -17.07 13.38 8.85
C THR A 184 -15.94 12.52 9.44
N ASP A 185 -15.36 11.65 8.64
CA ASP A 185 -14.28 10.76 9.06
C ASP A 185 -12.96 11.52 9.33
N ILE A 186 -12.62 12.54 8.51
CA ILE A 186 -11.48 13.45 8.77
C ILE A 186 -11.66 14.17 10.10
N GLN A 187 -12.85 14.72 10.35
CA GLN A 187 -13.16 15.38 11.62
C GLN A 187 -13.06 14.38 12.80
N ALA A 188 -13.52 13.15 12.62
CA ALA A 188 -13.41 12.10 13.63
C ALA A 188 -11.93 11.71 13.90
N ALA A 189 -11.10 11.64 12.86
CA ALA A 189 -9.66 11.41 13.00
C ALA A 189 -9.00 12.51 13.85
N ARG A 190 -9.29 13.78 13.57
CA ARG A 190 -8.77 14.91 14.35
C ARG A 190 -9.27 14.86 15.81
N ARG A 191 -10.56 14.54 16.05
CA ARG A 191 -11.09 14.36 17.42
C ARG A 191 -10.42 13.19 18.16
N LYS A 192 -10.02 12.13 17.46
CA LYS A 192 -9.20 11.04 18.02
C LYS A 192 -7.75 11.47 18.28
N GLY A 193 -7.38 12.72 18.02
CA GLY A 193 -6.04 13.27 18.26
C GLY A 193 -5.02 12.87 17.19
N ALA A 194 -5.45 12.66 15.95
CA ALA A 194 -4.51 12.41 14.85
C ALA A 194 -3.70 13.68 14.52
N ASP A 195 -2.38 13.51 14.49
CA ASP A 195 -1.43 14.54 14.09
C ASP A 195 -1.41 14.70 12.56
N LEU A 196 -1.45 13.56 11.83
CA LEU A 196 -1.54 13.52 10.37
C LEU A 196 -2.71 12.65 9.92
N VAL A 197 -3.28 12.99 8.76
CA VAL A 197 -4.35 12.22 8.10
C VAL A 197 -3.88 11.75 6.73
N VAL A 198 -3.95 10.45 6.52
CA VAL A 198 -3.67 9.77 5.25
C VAL A 198 -4.99 9.30 4.65
N ALA A 199 -5.28 9.69 3.41
CA ALA A 199 -6.42 9.19 2.64
C ALA A 199 -5.92 8.26 1.52
N CYS A 200 -6.23 6.97 1.64
CA CYS A 200 -5.92 5.96 0.64
C CYS A 200 -7.13 5.80 -0.30
N MET A 201 -6.94 6.12 -1.57
CA MET A 201 -8.01 6.25 -2.56
C MET A 201 -7.88 5.19 -3.65
N HIS A 202 -8.89 4.37 -3.83
CA HIS A 202 -9.00 3.44 -4.94
C HIS A 202 -9.92 4.04 -6.01
N TRP A 203 -9.31 4.68 -7.05
CA TRP A 203 -9.98 5.63 -7.92
C TRP A 203 -9.37 5.73 -9.33
N GLY A 204 -9.97 6.55 -10.19
CA GLY A 204 -9.47 6.83 -11.53
C GLY A 204 -9.98 5.85 -12.58
N VAL A 205 -9.25 5.71 -13.66
CA VAL A 205 -9.60 4.85 -14.80
C VAL A 205 -8.43 3.92 -15.11
N GLU A 206 -8.71 2.62 -15.26
CA GLU A 206 -7.71 1.60 -15.57
C GLU A 206 -6.86 1.99 -16.79
N TYR A 207 -5.56 1.76 -16.67
CA TYR A 207 -4.53 1.90 -17.71
C TYR A 207 -4.25 3.33 -18.19
N GLN A 208 -4.83 4.35 -17.57
CA GLN A 208 -4.49 5.75 -17.84
C GLN A 208 -3.22 6.13 -17.06
N LEU A 209 -2.16 6.52 -17.79
CA LEU A 209 -0.85 6.87 -17.21
C LEU A 209 -0.80 8.27 -16.57
N VAL A 210 -1.83 9.06 -16.75
CA VAL A 210 -1.98 10.40 -16.17
C VAL A 210 -3.36 10.49 -15.54
N GLN A 211 -3.44 11.11 -14.37
CA GLN A 211 -4.67 11.30 -13.63
C GLN A 211 -5.72 12.08 -14.45
N ASN A 212 -6.99 11.77 -14.21
CA ASN A 212 -8.10 12.49 -14.80
C ASN A 212 -8.53 13.69 -13.93
N LYS A 213 -9.44 14.51 -14.46
CA LYS A 213 -9.96 15.70 -13.76
C LYS A 213 -10.69 15.36 -12.45
N GLU A 214 -11.36 14.23 -12.37
CA GLU A 214 -12.08 13.81 -11.16
C GLU A 214 -11.10 13.49 -10.03
N GLN A 215 -9.99 12.81 -10.36
CA GLN A 215 -8.90 12.55 -9.40
C GLN A 215 -8.27 13.87 -8.94
N GLU A 216 -8.00 14.82 -9.84
CA GLU A 216 -7.45 16.14 -9.49
C GLU A 216 -8.38 16.91 -8.55
N GLN A 217 -9.66 17.03 -8.90
CA GLN A 217 -10.65 17.76 -8.10
C GLN A 217 -10.89 17.13 -6.73
N LEU A 218 -10.84 15.78 -6.65
CA LEU A 218 -11.01 15.09 -5.38
C LEU A 218 -9.74 15.22 -4.52
N ALA A 219 -8.54 15.13 -5.12
CA ALA A 219 -7.28 15.37 -4.41
C ALA A 219 -7.22 16.79 -3.83
N ASP A 220 -7.57 17.82 -4.63
CA ASP A 220 -7.59 19.20 -4.18
C ASP A 220 -8.56 19.39 -3.01
N TRP A 221 -9.76 18.82 -3.11
CA TRP A 221 -10.74 18.87 -2.04
C TRP A 221 -10.25 18.16 -0.78
N LEU A 222 -9.66 16.96 -0.87
CA LEU A 222 -9.09 16.24 0.28
C LEU A 222 -8.01 17.06 0.99
N VAL A 223 -7.14 17.72 0.23
CA VAL A 223 -6.10 18.59 0.79
C VAL A 223 -6.71 19.80 1.50
N ASP A 224 -7.74 20.43 0.92
CA ASP A 224 -8.48 21.53 1.52
C ASP A 224 -9.23 21.12 2.81
N GLU A 225 -9.71 19.86 2.89
CA GLU A 225 -10.33 19.25 4.09
C GLU A 225 -9.32 18.91 5.19
N GLY A 226 -8.03 19.04 4.94
CA GLY A 226 -7.00 18.81 5.94
C GLY A 226 -6.30 17.44 5.88
N VAL A 227 -6.41 16.73 4.75
CA VAL A 227 -5.61 15.52 4.49
C VAL A 227 -4.16 15.93 4.20
N ASP A 228 -3.21 15.21 4.77
CA ASP A 228 -1.78 15.46 4.64
C ASP A 228 -1.12 14.58 3.56
N LEU A 229 -1.60 13.35 3.39
CA LEU A 229 -1.15 12.40 2.38
C LEU A 229 -2.36 11.82 1.63
N VAL A 230 -2.40 11.97 0.31
CA VAL A 230 -3.37 11.31 -0.58
C VAL A 230 -2.62 10.23 -1.35
N ILE A 231 -2.99 8.97 -1.15
CA ILE A 231 -2.31 7.80 -1.70
C ILE A 231 -3.27 7.02 -2.58
N GLY A 232 -3.04 7.01 -3.89
CA GLY A 232 -3.93 6.44 -4.90
C GLY A 232 -3.49 5.07 -5.44
N GLY A 233 -4.49 4.25 -5.82
CA GLY A 233 -4.39 2.96 -6.51
C GLY A 233 -5.58 2.77 -7.45
N HIS A 234 -5.74 1.63 -8.10
CA HIS A 234 -6.75 1.21 -9.06
C HIS A 234 -6.33 1.28 -10.56
N PRO A 235 -5.68 2.32 -11.09
CA PRO A 235 -5.36 2.36 -12.52
C PRO A 235 -4.48 1.20 -13.01
N HIS A 236 -3.89 0.41 -12.12
CA HIS A 236 -2.96 -0.68 -12.38
C HIS A 236 -1.69 -0.27 -13.13
N VAL A 237 -1.51 1.02 -13.30
CA VAL A 237 -0.33 1.69 -13.85
C VAL A 237 0.05 2.84 -12.95
N ILE A 238 1.31 3.22 -12.96
CA ILE A 238 1.77 4.39 -12.22
C ILE A 238 1.15 5.66 -12.79
N GLN A 239 0.82 6.59 -11.90
CA GLN A 239 0.42 7.95 -12.25
C GLN A 239 1.27 8.96 -11.47
N PRO A 240 1.28 10.25 -11.87
CA PRO A 240 2.10 11.29 -11.25
C PRO A 240 2.00 11.39 -9.74
N MET A 241 3.08 11.86 -9.11
CA MET A 241 3.21 12.11 -7.67
C MET A 241 3.67 13.54 -7.44
N GLN A 242 3.09 14.24 -6.48
CA GLN A 242 3.33 15.66 -6.30
C GLN A 242 3.42 16.03 -4.82
N MET A 243 4.56 16.60 -4.41
CA MET A 243 4.63 17.39 -3.20
C MET A 243 4.01 18.75 -3.49
N ARG A 244 3.03 19.16 -2.69
CA ARG A 244 2.28 20.40 -2.86
C ARG A 244 2.29 21.23 -1.58
N ARG A 245 2.01 22.51 -1.72
CA ARG A 245 1.70 23.38 -0.59
C ARG A 245 0.19 23.64 -0.56
N ALA A 246 -0.46 23.23 0.52
CA ALA A 246 -1.86 23.52 0.78
C ALA A 246 -2.10 25.03 1.03
N LYS A 247 -3.34 25.48 0.96
CA LYS A 247 -3.71 26.90 1.19
C LYS A 247 -3.35 27.39 2.60
N ASP A 248 -3.37 26.50 3.58
CA ASP A 248 -2.98 26.76 4.96
C ASP A 248 -1.46 26.70 5.20
N GLY A 249 -0.68 26.48 4.15
CA GLY A 249 0.79 26.43 4.18
C GLY A 249 1.39 25.07 4.49
N ARG A 250 0.58 24.03 4.79
CA ARG A 250 1.09 22.64 5.00
C ARG A 250 1.75 22.12 3.73
N GLN A 251 2.81 21.35 3.89
CA GLN A 251 3.34 20.52 2.83
C GLN A 251 2.57 19.20 2.81
N VAL A 252 2.04 18.83 1.66
CA VAL A 252 1.21 17.63 1.46
C VAL A 252 1.73 16.80 0.30
N LEU A 253 1.48 15.50 0.34
CA LEU A 253 1.82 14.59 -0.75
C LEU A 253 0.54 14.12 -1.44
N VAL A 254 0.52 14.15 -2.77
CA VAL A 254 -0.50 13.52 -3.60
C VAL A 254 0.15 12.51 -4.53
N VAL A 255 -0.20 11.25 -4.40
CA VAL A 255 0.14 10.13 -5.28
C VAL A 255 -1.13 9.71 -5.99
N TYR A 256 -1.22 9.89 -7.29
CA TYR A 256 -2.45 9.56 -8.03
C TYR A 256 -2.64 8.06 -8.24
N SER A 257 -1.56 7.32 -8.55
CA SER A 257 -1.55 5.87 -8.53
C SER A 257 -0.14 5.31 -8.38
N MET A 258 -0.01 4.32 -7.52
CA MET A 258 1.23 3.55 -7.37
C MET A 258 1.35 2.41 -8.38
N GLY A 259 0.29 2.08 -9.12
CA GLY A 259 0.23 0.91 -10.00
C GLY A 259 0.21 -0.41 -9.23
N ASN A 260 0.54 -1.50 -9.92
CA ASN A 260 0.55 -2.83 -9.31
C ASN A 260 1.75 -3.04 -8.41
N PHE A 261 1.54 -3.36 -7.13
CA PHE A 261 2.62 -3.91 -6.32
C PHE A 261 2.97 -5.30 -6.83
N ILE A 262 1.97 -6.19 -6.96
CA ILE A 262 2.14 -7.47 -7.63
C ILE A 262 0.84 -7.93 -8.31
N SER A 263 0.94 -8.36 -9.56
CA SER A 263 -0.19 -8.88 -10.33
C SER A 263 0.25 -9.87 -11.40
N GLY A 264 -0.69 -10.61 -11.99
CA GLY A 264 -0.46 -11.44 -13.18
C GLY A 264 -0.72 -10.72 -14.50
N MET A 265 -0.86 -9.40 -14.50
CA MET A 265 -1.10 -8.59 -15.68
C MET A 265 0.13 -8.55 -16.59
N ARG A 266 -0.09 -8.41 -17.92
CA ARG A 266 0.98 -8.57 -18.93
C ARG A 266 1.23 -7.36 -19.82
N LYS A 267 0.36 -6.36 -19.81
CA LYS A 267 0.61 -5.11 -20.55
C LYS A 267 1.87 -4.47 -19.96
N PRO A 268 2.77 -3.87 -20.76
CA PRO A 268 4.05 -3.36 -20.28
C PRO A 268 3.94 -2.48 -19.03
N ASP A 269 3.03 -1.51 -19.03
CA ASP A 269 2.87 -0.55 -17.92
C ASP A 269 2.21 -1.15 -16.67
N THR A 270 1.60 -2.35 -16.78
CA THR A 270 0.96 -3.05 -15.64
C THR A 270 1.89 -4.08 -14.97
N ARG A 271 3.14 -4.22 -15.47
CA ARG A 271 4.09 -5.23 -14.99
C ARG A 271 4.89 -4.79 -13.77
N GLY A 272 4.35 -3.86 -13.02
CA GLY A 272 4.97 -3.32 -11.82
C GLY A 272 4.28 -2.05 -11.35
N GLY A 273 4.90 -1.41 -10.39
CA GLY A 273 4.43 -0.17 -9.80
C GLY A 273 5.54 0.55 -9.06
N ALA A 274 5.15 1.41 -8.15
CA ALA A 274 6.05 2.15 -7.29
C ALA A 274 5.72 1.90 -5.81
N MET A 275 6.72 1.60 -5.01
CA MET A 275 6.65 1.79 -3.56
C MET A 275 6.98 3.25 -3.27
N VAL A 276 6.18 3.89 -2.42
CA VAL A 276 6.37 5.29 -2.03
C VAL A 276 6.80 5.36 -0.58
N ARG A 277 7.96 5.95 -0.32
CA ARG A 277 8.43 6.23 1.04
C ARG A 277 8.18 7.70 1.38
N VAL A 278 7.62 7.93 2.56
CA VAL A 278 7.34 9.26 3.08
C VAL A 278 8.02 9.43 4.42
N LYS A 279 8.80 10.50 4.58
CA LYS A 279 9.28 10.94 5.89
C LYS A 279 8.31 11.96 6.46
N VAL A 280 7.84 11.70 7.67
CA VAL A 280 7.03 12.61 8.47
C VAL A 280 7.76 12.94 9.77
N GLY A 281 7.42 14.03 10.41
CA GLY A 281 8.08 14.42 11.66
C GLY A 281 7.52 15.72 12.20
N TRP A 282 8.24 16.32 13.13
CA TRP A 282 7.85 17.57 13.78
C TRP A 282 8.71 18.73 13.29
N GLN A 283 8.10 19.88 13.07
CA GLN A 283 8.77 21.14 12.77
C GLN A 283 8.05 22.27 13.52
N ASN A 284 8.76 22.96 14.39
CA ASN A 284 8.21 24.04 15.23
C ASN A 284 6.95 23.62 16.02
N GLY A 285 6.94 22.39 16.54
CA GLY A 285 5.81 21.83 17.30
C GLY A 285 4.60 21.40 16.46
N LYS A 286 4.72 21.39 15.13
CA LYS A 286 3.65 20.96 14.23
C LYS A 286 4.07 19.69 13.47
N PRO A 287 3.13 18.74 13.26
CA PRO A 287 3.41 17.59 12.41
C PRO A 287 3.55 18.04 10.95
N VAL A 288 4.52 17.49 10.25
CA VAL A 288 4.80 17.85 8.85
C VAL A 288 5.19 16.64 8.02
N VAL A 289 4.86 16.70 6.73
CA VAL A 289 5.43 15.83 5.69
C VAL A 289 6.76 16.45 5.29
N LYS A 290 7.89 15.77 5.58
CA LYS A 290 9.24 16.29 5.34
C LYS A 290 9.73 16.06 3.92
N SER A 291 9.57 14.83 3.44
CA SER A 291 9.97 14.43 2.11
C SER A 291 9.25 13.17 1.66
N ALA A 292 9.21 12.95 0.37
CA ALA A 292 8.76 11.71 -0.24
C ALA A 292 9.69 11.31 -1.38
N GLY A 293 9.77 10.00 -1.65
CA GLY A 293 10.47 9.44 -2.79
C GLY A 293 9.81 8.12 -3.19
N TYR A 294 10.11 7.64 -4.38
CA TYR A 294 9.58 6.37 -4.86
C TYR A 294 10.69 5.39 -5.27
N LYS A 295 10.34 4.10 -5.28
CA LYS A 295 11.14 3.01 -5.85
C LYS A 295 10.27 2.19 -6.78
N LEU A 296 10.70 2.05 -8.04
CA LEU A 296 10.02 1.18 -8.97
C LEU A 296 10.25 -0.29 -8.60
N VAL A 297 9.21 -1.10 -8.73
CA VAL A 297 9.25 -2.54 -8.57
C VAL A 297 8.65 -3.21 -9.80
N PHE A 298 9.31 -4.24 -10.28
CA PHE A 298 8.91 -5.01 -11.46
C PHE A 298 8.46 -6.40 -11.07
N VAL A 299 7.36 -6.88 -11.67
CA VAL A 299 6.84 -8.23 -11.48
C VAL A 299 7.51 -9.17 -12.49
N GLN A 300 8.39 -10.03 -12.01
CA GLN A 300 9.06 -11.05 -12.79
C GLN A 300 8.21 -12.33 -12.83
N ASP A 301 7.89 -12.81 -14.04
CA ASP A 301 7.15 -14.05 -14.25
C ASP A 301 7.97 -15.28 -13.80
N PRO A 302 7.31 -16.38 -13.41
CA PRO A 302 8.00 -17.63 -13.12
C PRO A 302 8.63 -18.25 -14.37
N ASP A 303 9.66 -19.10 -14.17
CA ASP A 303 10.22 -20.00 -15.16
C ASP A 303 10.55 -21.38 -14.54
N LYS A 304 11.29 -22.23 -15.29
CA LYS A 304 11.68 -23.58 -14.80
C LYS A 304 12.66 -23.55 -13.62
N SER A 305 13.48 -22.48 -13.53
CA SER A 305 14.50 -22.34 -12.47
C SER A 305 13.96 -21.61 -11.24
N VAL A 306 13.01 -20.68 -11.45
CA VAL A 306 12.30 -19.94 -10.41
C VAL A 306 10.80 -20.11 -10.65
N PRO A 307 10.19 -21.17 -10.09
CA PRO A 307 8.82 -21.59 -10.46
C PRO A 307 7.73 -20.65 -9.94
N ASN A 308 8.09 -19.55 -9.27
CA ASN A 308 7.15 -18.61 -8.70
C ASN A 308 7.40 -17.16 -9.17
N TYR A 309 6.41 -16.30 -9.03
CA TYR A 309 6.56 -14.86 -9.26
C TYR A 309 7.53 -14.24 -8.24
N SER A 310 8.17 -13.16 -8.61
CA SER A 310 8.98 -12.36 -7.69
C SER A 310 8.92 -10.88 -8.04
N LEU A 311 9.02 -10.02 -7.03
CA LEU A 311 9.19 -8.59 -7.19
C LEU A 311 10.67 -8.24 -7.25
N VAL A 312 11.08 -7.47 -8.27
CA VAL A 312 12.45 -6.99 -8.43
C VAL A 312 12.47 -5.48 -8.36
N PRO A 313 13.13 -4.88 -7.35
CA PRO A 313 13.35 -3.44 -7.31
C PRO A 313 14.20 -2.96 -8.50
N ALA A 314 13.88 -1.80 -9.06
CA ALA A 314 14.58 -1.28 -10.25
C ALA A 314 16.05 -0.97 -10.01
N ASP A 315 16.46 -0.70 -8.77
CA ASP A 315 17.85 -0.52 -8.36
C ASP A 315 18.60 -1.84 -8.10
N ARG A 316 17.92 -2.99 -8.26
CA ARG A 316 18.50 -4.34 -8.21
C ARG A 316 18.35 -5.07 -9.54
N GLU A 317 18.58 -4.36 -10.64
CA GLU A 317 18.37 -4.86 -12.01
C GLU A 317 19.18 -6.14 -12.33
N TRP A 318 20.25 -6.43 -11.59
CA TRP A 318 21.02 -7.67 -11.71
C TRP A 318 20.26 -8.94 -11.29
N LEU A 319 19.12 -8.77 -10.57
CA LEU A 319 18.21 -9.87 -10.22
C LEU A 319 17.22 -10.20 -11.35
N VAL A 320 17.15 -9.35 -12.37
CA VAL A 320 16.26 -9.57 -13.52
C VAL A 320 16.83 -10.65 -14.41
N ARG A 321 16.07 -11.72 -14.62
CA ARG A 321 16.47 -12.80 -15.53
C ARG A 321 16.55 -12.30 -16.97
N ALA A 322 17.41 -12.94 -17.79
CA ALA A 322 17.64 -12.56 -19.17
C ALA A 322 16.36 -12.57 -20.04
N ASP A 323 15.48 -13.56 -19.82
CA ASP A 323 14.19 -13.68 -20.51
C ASP A 323 13.16 -12.60 -20.11
N GLN A 324 13.36 -11.93 -18.98
CA GLN A 324 12.49 -10.86 -18.46
C GLN A 324 13.07 -9.45 -18.71
N ARG A 325 14.32 -9.34 -19.15
CA ARG A 325 15.02 -8.07 -19.26
C ARG A 325 14.32 -7.03 -20.14
N SER A 326 13.85 -7.42 -21.31
CA SER A 326 13.16 -6.49 -22.21
C SER A 326 11.85 -5.94 -21.63
N PHE A 327 11.13 -6.74 -20.85
CA PHE A 327 9.91 -6.31 -20.16
C PHE A 327 10.22 -5.35 -19.00
N PHE A 328 11.26 -5.64 -18.24
CA PHE A 328 11.77 -4.77 -17.18
C PHE A 328 12.17 -3.41 -17.73
N ASP A 329 12.98 -3.38 -18.78
CA ASP A 329 13.46 -2.15 -19.40
C ASP A 329 12.30 -1.32 -19.98
N ALA A 330 11.32 -1.98 -20.61
CA ALA A 330 10.11 -1.32 -21.12
C ALA A 330 9.30 -0.68 -20.00
N PHE A 331 9.02 -1.42 -18.91
CA PHE A 331 8.28 -0.92 -17.75
C PHE A 331 9.02 0.26 -17.10
N CYS A 332 10.27 0.09 -16.74
CA CYS A 332 11.05 1.14 -16.05
C CYS A 332 11.23 2.40 -16.91
N SER A 333 11.45 2.23 -18.23
CA SER A 333 11.56 3.36 -19.15
C SER A 333 10.26 4.14 -19.26
N SER A 334 9.11 3.44 -19.39
CA SER A 334 7.78 4.06 -19.45
C SER A 334 7.47 4.80 -18.14
N ALA A 335 7.67 4.15 -17.00
CA ALA A 335 7.43 4.74 -15.68
C ALA A 335 8.27 6.00 -15.44
N ARG A 336 9.59 5.93 -15.72
CA ARG A 336 10.49 7.08 -15.56
C ARG A 336 10.13 8.22 -16.50
N LYS A 337 9.67 7.93 -17.74
CA LYS A 337 9.20 8.96 -18.67
C LYS A 337 8.00 9.74 -18.12
N ILE A 338 7.04 9.06 -17.49
CA ILE A 338 5.88 9.70 -16.85
C ILE A 338 6.32 10.50 -15.63
N PHE A 339 7.12 9.91 -14.75
CA PHE A 339 7.56 10.58 -13.54
C PHE A 339 8.47 11.78 -13.80
N ASN A 340 9.43 11.68 -14.73
CA ASN A 340 10.28 12.79 -15.11
C ASN A 340 9.52 13.97 -15.73
N ARG A 341 8.38 13.70 -16.36
CA ARG A 341 7.54 14.73 -16.97
C ARG A 341 6.58 15.40 -16.00
N TYR A 342 6.03 14.65 -15.05
CA TYR A 342 4.86 15.09 -14.29
C TYR A 342 5.03 15.08 -12.76
N ASN A 343 6.02 14.37 -12.22
CA ASN A 343 6.29 14.41 -10.79
C ASN A 343 6.80 15.79 -10.36
N ASN A 344 6.43 16.18 -9.14
CA ASN A 344 6.92 17.38 -8.49
C ASN A 344 7.40 17.04 -7.07
N GLY A 345 8.70 17.21 -6.80
CA GLY A 345 9.27 17.01 -5.46
C GLY A 345 9.24 15.58 -4.93
N VAL A 346 9.03 14.58 -5.80
CA VAL A 346 9.05 13.14 -5.45
C VAL A 346 10.02 12.44 -6.39
N PRO A 347 11.32 12.38 -6.05
CA PRO A 347 12.35 11.73 -6.86
C PRO A 347 12.31 10.21 -6.74
N GLU A 348 12.96 9.51 -7.69
CA GLU A 348 13.34 8.12 -7.53
C GLU A 348 14.36 8.03 -6.37
N ASP A 349 14.02 7.28 -5.33
CA ASP A 349 14.79 7.27 -4.08
C ASP A 349 15.88 6.20 -4.13
N SER A 350 17.13 6.62 -3.95
CA SER A 350 18.27 5.74 -3.71
C SER A 350 18.25 5.32 -2.22
N TRP A 351 17.28 4.49 -1.82
CA TRP A 351 17.29 3.96 -0.45
C TRP A 351 18.59 3.20 -0.24
N ASN A 352 19.53 3.82 0.47
CA ASN A 352 20.74 3.14 0.87
C ASN A 352 20.37 1.99 1.79
N TRP A 353 20.44 0.79 1.25
CA TRP A 353 20.30 -0.44 1.99
C TRP A 353 21.45 -0.53 2.98
N SER A 354 21.14 -0.60 4.27
CA SER A 354 22.14 -0.95 5.29
C SER A 354 22.21 -2.47 5.35
N PRO A 355 23.36 -3.10 4.98
CA PRO A 355 23.47 -4.56 4.99
C PRO A 355 23.43 -5.19 6.39
N ASN A 356 23.19 -4.40 7.43
CA ASN A 356 23.23 -4.88 8.84
C ASN A 356 21.91 -5.45 9.37
N LEU A 357 20.84 -5.47 8.58
CA LEU A 357 19.63 -6.21 8.91
C LEU A 357 19.61 -7.53 8.10
N LEU A 358 20.44 -8.48 8.51
CA LEU A 358 20.20 -9.89 8.22
C LEU A 358 18.96 -10.30 9.03
N ILE A 359 17.78 -10.16 8.45
CA ILE A 359 16.62 -10.91 8.92
C ILE A 359 16.99 -12.37 8.68
N PRO A 360 17.01 -13.24 9.70
CA PRO A 360 17.23 -14.65 9.48
C PRO A 360 15.99 -15.21 8.77
N PHE A 361 15.96 -15.09 7.45
CA PHE A 361 15.08 -15.94 6.65
C PHE A 361 15.55 -17.37 6.89
N LEU A 362 14.65 -18.20 7.37
CA LEU A 362 14.75 -19.63 7.63
C LEU A 362 15.82 -20.26 6.72
N VAL A 363 16.92 -20.65 7.33
CA VAL A 363 17.88 -21.55 6.72
C VAL A 363 17.11 -22.82 6.42
N ASP A 364 17.08 -23.23 5.15
CA ASP A 364 16.59 -24.52 4.72
C ASP A 364 17.18 -25.60 5.66
N SER A 365 16.30 -26.26 6.41
CA SER A 365 16.66 -27.34 7.32
C SER A 365 17.10 -28.66 6.60
N ASP A 366 17.30 -28.60 5.28
CA ASP A 366 17.61 -29.80 4.47
C ASP A 366 19.06 -29.90 3.97
N ALA A 367 19.98 -29.12 4.56
CA ALA A 367 21.40 -29.20 4.19
C ALA A 367 22.32 -29.70 5.31
N VAL A 368 21.86 -30.67 6.14
CA VAL A 368 22.75 -31.47 6.99
C VAL A 368 22.26 -32.93 6.95
N GLU A 369 22.66 -33.64 5.92
CA GLU A 369 22.96 -35.08 5.91
C GLU A 369 23.41 -35.54 4.49
N LYS A 370 24.70 -35.39 4.22
CA LYS A 370 25.49 -36.40 3.51
C LYS A 370 26.98 -36.05 3.63
#